data_92350b6887bb554d44ce08a0b003b140
#
_entry.id   92350b6887bb554d44ce08a0b003b140
#
_cell.length_a   1.000
_cell.length_b   1.000
_cell.length_c   1.000
_cell.angle_alpha   90.00
_cell.angle_beta   90.00
_cell.angle_gamma   90.00
#
_symmetry.space_group_name_H-M   'P 1'
#
loop_
_entity.id
_entity.type
_entity.pdbx_description
1 polymer ?
#
loop_
_entity_poly.entity_id
_entity_poly.type
_entity_poly.pdbx_seq_one_letter_code
_entity_poly.pdbx_strand_id
1 'polypeptide(L)'
;MNMKKRLSCLAFSILALAVLSPAQAMKAKDEHRTVTQVLDRSVTNVEHEFVPAADAMPEDKFGFAPADGEFKGVRNYGEQIKHVAAVNYIFGAAILSEKPPVDVGDESGPASVKTKAEILAYLKDSFAYVHKAIQTINEKNLVAPLKSPFGEGSVTRLSLATSVAAHCFDHYGQMAVYLRMNSIVPPASR
;
A
#
# COMPACT_ATOMS: atom_id res chain seq x y z
N MET A 1 96.66 8.34 0.60
CA MET A 1 95.99 8.86 1.80
C MET A 1 94.51 8.57 1.60
N ASN A 2 94.00 7.46 2.19
CA ASN A 2 92.72 6.82 1.91
C ASN A 2 91.66 7.30 2.92
N MET A 3 90.64 7.91 2.43
CA MET A 3 89.49 8.29 3.28
C MET A 3 88.30 7.43 2.87
N LYS A 4 88.01 6.42 3.74
CA LYS A 4 86.88 5.50 3.56
C LYS A 4 85.61 6.23 3.92
N LYS A 5 84.75 6.45 2.93
CA LYS A 5 83.38 6.91 3.13
C LYS A 5 82.54 5.73 3.65
N ARG A 6 82.01 5.83 4.87
CA ARG A 6 81.01 4.91 5.42
C ARG A 6 79.61 5.37 4.97
N LEU A 7 78.99 4.52 4.18
CA LEU A 7 77.58 4.68 3.75
C LEU A 7 76.67 4.06 4.83
N SER A 8 75.98 4.89 5.59
CA SER A 8 74.97 4.42 6.56
C SER A 8 73.64 4.21 5.85
N CYS A 9 73.28 2.94 5.67
CA CYS A 9 71.89 2.58 5.25
C CYS A 9 70.96 2.72 6.42
N LEU A 10 70.10 3.77 6.42
CA LEU A 10 68.94 3.84 7.26
C LEU A 10 67.83 2.97 6.66
N ALA A 11 67.56 1.84 7.28
CA ALA A 11 66.43 1.01 6.94
C ALA A 11 65.18 1.65 7.60
N PHE A 12 64.33 2.22 6.80
CA PHE A 12 63.00 2.69 7.20
C PHE A 12 62.05 1.50 7.25
N SER A 13 61.82 0.97 8.45
CA SER A 13 60.78 -0.05 8.66
C SER A 13 59.41 0.63 8.71
N ILE A 14 58.66 0.54 7.59
CA ILE A 14 57.25 0.96 7.53
C ILE A 14 56.43 -0.15 8.21
N LEU A 15 56.03 0.08 9.45
CA LEU A 15 55.04 -0.74 10.14
C LEU A 15 53.65 -0.43 9.60
N ALA A 16 53.19 -1.20 8.66
CA ALA A 16 51.80 -1.12 8.17
C ALA A 16 50.86 -1.64 9.25
N LEU A 17 50.28 -0.72 10.05
CA LEU A 17 49.11 -1.03 10.87
C LEU A 17 47.93 -1.34 9.93
N ALA A 18 47.67 -2.61 9.75
CA ALA A 18 46.39 -3.06 9.16
C ALA A 18 45.28 -2.75 10.17
N VAL A 19 44.60 -1.63 9.95
CA VAL A 19 43.34 -1.33 10.64
C VAL A 19 42.32 -2.31 10.09
N LEU A 20 42.10 -3.42 10.79
CA LEU A 20 40.95 -4.31 10.59
C LEU A 20 39.71 -3.52 11.01
N SER A 21 39.09 -2.83 10.02
CA SER A 21 37.72 -2.38 10.18
C SER A 21 36.86 -3.62 10.40
N PRO A 22 36.15 -3.75 11.52
CA PRO A 22 35.11 -4.75 11.62
C PRO A 22 34.01 -4.31 10.65
N ALA A 23 34.03 -4.85 9.43
CA ALA A 23 32.84 -4.95 8.62
C ALA A 23 31.88 -5.81 9.45
N GLN A 24 31.10 -5.15 10.29
CA GLN A 24 29.91 -5.73 10.87
C GLN A 24 29.00 -6.05 9.69
N ALA A 25 29.15 -7.27 9.16
CA ALA A 25 28.11 -7.89 8.39
C ALA A 25 26.87 -7.84 9.28
N MET A 26 26.01 -6.84 9.05
CA MET A 26 24.64 -6.89 9.51
C MET A 26 24.08 -8.16 8.89
N LYS A 27 24.13 -9.27 9.63
CA LYS A 27 23.31 -10.43 9.35
C LYS A 27 21.89 -9.87 9.30
N ALA A 28 21.35 -9.70 8.10
CA ALA A 28 19.91 -9.52 7.94
C ALA A 28 19.32 -10.69 8.73
N LYS A 29 18.66 -10.38 9.84
CA LYS A 29 17.97 -11.35 10.64
C LYS A 29 16.92 -11.92 9.70
N ASP A 30 17.04 -13.17 9.34
CA ASP A 30 16.10 -13.87 8.47
C ASP A 30 14.81 -14.02 9.25
N GLU A 31 14.04 -12.92 9.33
CA GLU A 31 12.77 -12.86 10.02
C GLU A 31 11.73 -13.52 9.12
N HIS A 32 11.45 -14.78 9.39
CA HIS A 32 10.30 -15.45 8.82
C HIS A 32 9.04 -14.66 9.16
N ARG A 33 8.47 -14.02 8.16
CA ARG A 33 7.20 -13.31 8.30
C ARG A 33 6.05 -14.31 8.26
N THR A 34 5.05 -14.09 9.10
CA THR A 34 3.81 -14.82 9.00
C THR A 34 3.02 -14.39 7.76
N VAL A 35 2.11 -15.24 7.28
CA VAL A 35 1.20 -14.90 6.18
C VAL A 35 0.43 -13.61 6.49
N THR A 36 -0.07 -13.48 7.71
CA THR A 36 -0.77 -12.28 8.20
C THR A 36 0.07 -11.01 8.01
N GLN A 37 1.35 -11.06 8.43
CA GLN A 37 2.26 -9.92 8.28
C GLN A 37 2.53 -9.56 6.81
N VAL A 38 2.61 -10.54 5.91
CA VAL A 38 2.80 -10.29 4.48
C VAL A 38 1.58 -9.64 3.86
N LEU A 39 0.38 -10.16 4.16
CA LEU A 39 -0.88 -9.62 3.66
C LEU A 39 -1.15 -8.21 4.20
N ASP A 40 -0.97 -8.01 5.50
CA ASP A 40 -1.13 -6.70 6.15
C ASP A 40 -0.18 -5.66 5.57
N ARG A 41 1.09 -6.04 5.33
CA ARG A 41 2.07 -5.18 4.68
C ARG A 41 1.65 -4.78 3.26
N SER A 42 1.04 -5.69 2.51
CA SER A 42 0.54 -5.41 1.16
C SER A 42 -0.54 -4.33 1.18
N VAL A 43 -1.49 -4.42 2.13
CA VAL A 43 -2.54 -3.41 2.32
C VAL A 43 -1.95 -2.09 2.84
N THR A 44 -1.03 -2.13 3.81
CA THR A 44 -0.33 -0.94 4.30
C THR A 44 0.35 -0.17 3.16
N ASN A 45 1.00 -0.88 2.25
CA ASN A 45 1.70 -0.24 1.12
C ASN A 45 0.72 0.53 0.22
N VAL A 46 -0.41 -0.08 -0.16
CA VAL A 46 -1.39 0.61 -1.00
C VAL A 46 -2.12 1.72 -0.26
N GLU A 47 -2.41 1.57 1.03
CA GLU A 47 -3.00 2.62 1.86
C GLU A 47 -2.11 3.87 1.91
N HIS A 48 -0.79 3.69 2.08
CA HIS A 48 0.19 4.79 2.10
C HIS A 48 0.25 5.57 0.78
N GLU A 49 -0.14 4.98 -0.33
CA GLU A 49 -0.23 5.68 -1.61
C GLU A 49 -1.64 6.22 -1.87
N PHE A 50 -2.66 5.43 -1.57
CA PHE A 50 -4.05 5.73 -1.89
C PHE A 50 -4.60 6.89 -1.06
N VAL A 51 -4.42 6.86 0.27
CA VAL A 51 -4.99 7.89 1.16
C VAL A 51 -4.41 9.28 0.89
N PRO A 52 -3.09 9.48 0.74
CA PRO A 52 -2.55 10.77 0.33
C PRO A 52 -3.01 11.20 -1.07
N ALA A 53 -3.17 10.27 -2.03
CA ALA A 53 -3.71 10.60 -3.34
C ALA A 53 -5.16 11.09 -3.20
N ALA A 54 -5.99 10.38 -2.44
CA ALA A 54 -7.38 10.77 -2.20
C ALA A 54 -7.50 12.18 -1.61
N ASP A 55 -6.57 12.57 -0.73
CA ASP A 55 -6.54 13.90 -0.12
C ASP A 55 -5.96 14.99 -1.04
N ALA A 56 -5.16 14.63 -2.04
CA ALA A 56 -4.47 15.61 -2.89
C ALA A 56 -5.40 16.43 -3.80
N MET A 57 -6.58 15.91 -4.16
CA MET A 57 -7.56 16.62 -4.99
C MET A 57 -8.27 17.69 -4.15
N PRO A 58 -8.36 18.94 -4.60
CA PRO A 58 -9.22 19.97 -3.98
C PRO A 58 -10.69 19.54 -3.95
N GLU A 59 -11.42 19.97 -2.92
CA GLU A 59 -12.82 19.55 -2.73
C GLU A 59 -13.73 19.96 -3.89
N ASP A 60 -13.54 21.15 -4.44
CA ASP A 60 -14.28 21.65 -5.60
C ASP A 60 -14.05 20.82 -6.88
N LYS A 61 -13.02 19.96 -6.89
CA LYS A 61 -12.69 19.05 -7.98
C LYS A 61 -13.00 17.57 -7.70
N PHE A 62 -13.64 17.26 -6.58
CA PHE A 62 -14.04 15.87 -6.28
C PHE A 62 -15.05 15.30 -7.28
N GLY A 63 -15.81 16.16 -7.96
CA GLY A 63 -16.69 15.78 -9.07
C GLY A 63 -16.00 15.60 -10.40
N PHE A 64 -14.67 15.73 -10.51
CA PHE A 64 -13.96 15.60 -11.78
C PHE A 64 -14.00 14.17 -12.31
N ALA A 65 -14.35 14.03 -13.58
CA ALA A 65 -14.18 12.84 -14.40
C ALA A 65 -13.59 13.25 -15.76
N PRO A 66 -12.77 12.40 -16.43
CA PRO A 66 -12.35 12.67 -17.81
C PRO A 66 -13.54 12.84 -18.74
N ALA A 67 -13.44 13.78 -19.70
CA ALA A 67 -14.48 14.06 -20.69
C ALA A 67 -14.00 13.86 -22.13
N ASP A 68 -12.69 13.95 -22.38
CA ASP A 68 -12.11 13.81 -23.72
C ASP A 68 -11.81 12.33 -24.00
N GLY A 69 -12.65 11.70 -24.83
CA GLY A 69 -12.58 10.28 -25.17
C GLY A 69 -13.83 9.51 -24.74
N GLU A 70 -13.73 8.19 -24.72
CA GLU A 70 -14.85 7.28 -24.39
C GLU A 70 -14.94 7.04 -22.87
N PHE A 71 -15.35 8.08 -22.13
CA PHE A 71 -15.45 8.03 -20.66
C PHE A 71 -16.90 8.06 -20.12
N LYS A 72 -17.88 7.71 -20.97
CA LYS A 72 -19.28 7.67 -20.52
C LYS A 72 -19.47 6.67 -19.38
N GLY A 73 -19.99 7.14 -18.25
CA GLY A 73 -20.33 6.29 -17.09
C GLY A 73 -19.16 5.92 -16.18
N VAL A 74 -17.96 6.51 -16.37
CA VAL A 74 -16.88 6.36 -15.40
C VAL A 74 -17.21 7.09 -14.11
N ARG A 75 -16.69 6.58 -12.99
CA ARG A 75 -16.79 7.25 -11.71
C ARG A 75 -15.96 8.54 -11.71
N ASN A 76 -16.50 9.61 -11.11
CA ASN A 76 -15.72 10.79 -10.79
C ASN A 76 -14.73 10.50 -9.65
N TYR A 77 -13.87 11.48 -9.30
CA TYR A 77 -12.81 11.29 -8.32
C TYR A 77 -13.32 10.88 -6.94
N GLY A 78 -14.33 11.56 -6.42
CA GLY A 78 -14.94 11.22 -5.14
C GLY A 78 -15.65 9.86 -5.15
N GLU A 79 -16.30 9.52 -6.26
CA GLU A 79 -16.95 8.21 -6.43
C GLU A 79 -15.95 7.07 -6.51
N GLN A 80 -14.76 7.26 -7.09
CA GLN A 80 -13.66 6.29 -7.06
C GLN A 80 -13.28 5.96 -5.62
N ILE A 81 -13.07 6.97 -4.79
CA ILE A 81 -12.67 6.81 -3.39
C ILE A 81 -13.76 6.10 -2.57
N LYS A 82 -15.01 6.51 -2.74
CA LYS A 82 -16.15 5.88 -2.04
C LYS A 82 -16.31 4.42 -2.43
N HIS A 83 -16.15 4.10 -3.71
CA HIS A 83 -16.22 2.74 -4.22
C HIS A 83 -15.13 1.87 -3.59
N VAL A 84 -13.88 2.32 -3.58
CA VAL A 84 -12.78 1.58 -2.95
C VAL A 84 -13.05 1.34 -1.47
N ALA A 85 -13.53 2.34 -0.74
CA ALA A 85 -13.88 2.19 0.66
C ALA A 85 -15.02 1.17 0.88
N ALA A 86 -16.06 1.21 0.05
CA ALA A 86 -17.18 0.25 0.10
C ALA A 86 -16.70 -1.17 -0.14
N VAL A 87 -15.87 -1.39 -1.18
CA VAL A 87 -15.32 -2.71 -1.50
C VAL A 87 -14.35 -3.20 -0.41
N ASN A 88 -13.59 -2.33 0.23
CA ASN A 88 -12.78 -2.68 1.39
C ASN A 88 -13.64 -3.23 2.53
N TYR A 89 -14.77 -2.61 2.85
CA TYR A 89 -15.71 -3.14 3.84
C TYR A 89 -16.31 -4.48 3.41
N ILE A 90 -16.64 -4.65 2.14
CA ILE A 90 -17.18 -5.92 1.61
C ILE A 90 -16.13 -7.04 1.73
N PHE A 91 -14.89 -6.80 1.34
CA PHE A 91 -13.81 -7.79 1.45
C PHE A 91 -13.48 -8.11 2.91
N GLY A 92 -13.36 -7.07 3.76
CA GLY A 92 -13.12 -7.26 5.18
C GLY A 92 -14.21 -8.09 5.87
N ALA A 93 -15.47 -7.78 5.58
CA ALA A 93 -16.62 -8.52 6.11
C ALA A 93 -16.65 -9.99 5.63
N ALA A 94 -16.33 -10.23 4.36
CA ALA A 94 -16.23 -11.59 3.83
C ALA A 94 -15.08 -12.38 4.48
N ILE A 95 -13.92 -11.78 4.73
CA ILE A 95 -12.80 -12.39 5.48
C ILE A 95 -13.24 -12.78 6.89
N LEU A 96 -14.01 -11.92 7.57
CA LEU A 96 -14.54 -12.15 8.91
C LEU A 96 -15.76 -13.10 8.92
N SER A 97 -16.33 -13.39 7.74
CA SER A 97 -17.59 -14.16 7.59
C SER A 97 -18.77 -13.45 8.26
N GLU A 98 -18.84 -12.13 8.16
CA GLU A 98 -19.92 -11.29 8.69
C GLU A 98 -20.48 -10.35 7.61
N LYS A 99 -21.46 -9.52 7.95
CA LYS A 99 -21.96 -8.46 7.08
C LYS A 99 -21.11 -7.19 7.25
N PRO A 100 -21.00 -6.35 6.21
CA PRO A 100 -20.36 -5.04 6.38
C PRO A 100 -20.98 -4.28 7.57
N PRO A 101 -20.14 -3.66 8.44
CA PRO A 101 -20.64 -2.97 9.65
C PRO A 101 -21.29 -1.62 9.33
N VAL A 102 -21.21 -1.18 8.08
CA VAL A 102 -21.73 0.08 7.57
C VAL A 102 -22.46 -0.14 6.24
N ASP A 103 -23.24 0.84 5.82
CA ASP A 103 -23.84 0.88 4.49
C ASP A 103 -22.73 0.99 3.42
N VAL A 104 -22.77 0.13 2.41
CA VAL A 104 -21.82 0.08 1.28
C VAL A 104 -22.46 0.54 -0.04
N GLY A 105 -23.76 0.83 -0.08
CA GLY A 105 -24.48 1.44 -1.19
C GLY A 105 -24.26 0.75 -2.53
N ASP A 106 -24.47 -0.56 -2.63
CA ASP A 106 -24.20 -1.36 -3.84
C ASP A 106 -22.79 -1.08 -4.43
N GLU A 107 -21.76 -1.13 -3.58
CA GLU A 107 -20.36 -0.83 -3.90
C GLU A 107 -20.04 0.65 -4.21
N SER A 108 -21.02 1.54 -4.13
CA SER A 108 -20.81 2.97 -4.41
C SER A 108 -20.58 3.81 -3.15
N GLY A 109 -20.65 3.17 -1.98
CA GLY A 109 -20.64 3.83 -0.68
C GLY A 109 -21.94 4.54 -0.35
N PRO A 110 -22.14 4.94 0.92
CA PRO A 110 -23.40 5.52 1.39
C PRO A 110 -23.77 6.82 0.67
N ALA A 111 -25.04 7.00 0.33
CA ALA A 111 -25.54 8.25 -0.27
C ALA A 111 -25.40 9.47 0.67
N SER A 112 -25.28 9.22 1.98
CA SER A 112 -25.08 10.26 3.01
C SER A 112 -23.67 10.82 3.05
N VAL A 113 -22.65 10.08 2.55
CA VAL A 113 -21.24 10.50 2.51
C VAL A 113 -21.02 11.34 1.25
N LYS A 114 -20.86 12.67 1.40
CA LYS A 114 -20.88 13.63 0.28
C LYS A 114 -19.67 14.55 0.22
N THR A 115 -19.21 15.06 1.37
CA THR A 115 -18.10 16.01 1.43
C THR A 115 -16.76 15.28 1.34
N LYS A 116 -15.70 15.99 0.93
CA LYS A 116 -14.33 15.44 0.94
C LYS A 116 -13.97 14.87 2.31
N ALA A 117 -14.27 15.58 3.39
CA ALA A 117 -13.95 15.16 4.74
C ALA A 117 -14.64 13.84 5.11
N GLU A 118 -15.93 13.70 4.79
CA GLU A 118 -16.70 12.47 5.03
C GLU A 118 -16.18 11.30 4.19
N ILE A 119 -15.85 11.55 2.90
CA ILE A 119 -15.31 10.54 1.99
C ILE A 119 -13.94 10.04 2.51
N LEU A 120 -13.05 10.94 2.94
CA LEU A 120 -11.76 10.56 3.49
C LEU A 120 -11.87 9.82 4.83
N ALA A 121 -12.82 10.19 5.69
CA ALA A 121 -13.09 9.46 6.92
C ALA A 121 -13.56 8.02 6.60
N TYR A 122 -14.56 7.89 5.72
CA TYR A 122 -15.09 6.59 5.28
C TYR A 122 -14.00 5.69 4.68
N LEU A 123 -13.08 6.26 3.87
CA LEU A 123 -11.94 5.56 3.31
C LEU A 123 -10.99 5.05 4.40
N LYS A 124 -10.55 5.92 5.32
CA LYS A 124 -9.60 5.56 6.39
C LYS A 124 -10.18 4.48 7.31
N ASP A 125 -11.46 4.61 7.67
CA ASP A 125 -12.16 3.62 8.49
C ASP A 125 -12.26 2.27 7.77
N SER A 126 -12.43 2.27 6.44
CA SER A 126 -12.45 1.05 5.63
C SER A 126 -11.11 0.31 5.64
N PHE A 127 -9.98 1.03 5.56
CA PHE A 127 -8.64 0.43 5.69
C PHE A 127 -8.42 -0.15 7.09
N ALA A 128 -8.79 0.59 8.14
CA ALA A 128 -8.70 0.09 9.51
C ALA A 128 -9.51 -1.21 9.70
N TYR A 129 -10.69 -1.30 9.09
CA TYR A 129 -11.51 -2.51 9.12
C TYR A 129 -10.86 -3.67 8.37
N VAL A 130 -10.27 -3.44 7.20
CA VAL A 130 -9.50 -4.47 6.44
C VAL A 130 -8.32 -4.97 7.25
N HIS A 131 -7.53 -4.10 7.85
CA HIS A 131 -6.41 -4.48 8.71
C HIS A 131 -6.87 -5.39 9.85
N LYS A 132 -7.97 -5.02 10.54
CA LYS A 132 -8.58 -5.87 11.57
C LYS A 132 -8.97 -7.24 11.01
N ALA A 133 -9.56 -7.30 9.83
CA ALA A 133 -9.97 -8.56 9.20
C ALA A 133 -8.75 -9.44 8.86
N ILE A 134 -7.68 -8.87 8.31
CA ILE A 134 -6.44 -9.58 7.95
C ILE A 134 -5.78 -10.20 9.20
N GLN A 135 -5.84 -9.55 10.37
CA GLN A 135 -5.28 -10.11 11.60
C GLN A 135 -5.92 -11.45 12.03
N THR A 136 -7.08 -11.82 11.48
CA THR A 136 -7.72 -13.13 11.75
C THR A 136 -7.22 -14.24 10.83
N ILE A 137 -6.47 -13.93 9.78
CA ILE A 137 -5.95 -14.89 8.80
C ILE A 137 -4.74 -15.61 9.39
N ASN A 138 -4.72 -16.92 9.23
CA ASN A 138 -3.61 -17.77 9.66
C ASN A 138 -3.49 -18.98 8.73
N GLU A 139 -2.45 -19.80 8.90
CA GLU A 139 -2.17 -20.96 8.06
C GLU A 139 -3.31 -21.98 8.02
N LYS A 140 -4.16 -22.07 9.06
CA LYS A 140 -5.26 -23.03 9.13
C LYS A 140 -6.49 -22.60 8.34
N ASN A 141 -6.73 -21.28 8.19
CA ASN A 141 -7.93 -20.74 7.55
C ASN A 141 -7.68 -20.03 6.21
N LEU A 142 -6.42 -19.80 5.86
CA LEU A 142 -5.96 -19.03 4.70
C LEU A 142 -6.64 -19.44 3.39
N VAL A 143 -6.69 -20.74 3.10
CA VAL A 143 -7.25 -21.30 1.86
C VAL A 143 -8.58 -22.04 2.08
N ALA A 144 -9.17 -21.96 3.28
CA ALA A 144 -10.48 -22.52 3.52
C ALA A 144 -11.54 -21.78 2.66
N PRO A 145 -12.48 -22.51 2.02
CA PRO A 145 -13.49 -21.89 1.17
C PRO A 145 -14.45 -21.03 1.98
N LEU A 146 -14.78 -19.87 1.44
CA LEU A 146 -15.78 -18.93 1.92
C LEU A 146 -16.77 -18.64 0.81
N LYS A 147 -17.99 -18.21 1.16
CA LYS A 147 -18.95 -17.70 0.16
C LYS A 147 -18.37 -16.45 -0.49
N SER A 148 -18.46 -16.36 -1.81
CA SER A 148 -18.10 -15.13 -2.53
C SER A 148 -18.98 -13.95 -2.10
N PRO A 149 -18.42 -12.77 -1.83
CA PRO A 149 -19.20 -11.57 -1.59
C PRO A 149 -19.82 -11.00 -2.89
N PHE A 150 -19.32 -11.44 -4.05
CA PHE A 150 -19.78 -10.99 -5.38
C PHE A 150 -20.32 -12.18 -6.18
N GLY A 151 -21.61 -12.43 -6.09
CA GLY A 151 -22.28 -13.49 -6.85
C GLY A 151 -22.07 -14.90 -6.30
N GLU A 152 -22.25 -15.90 -7.19
CA GLU A 152 -22.13 -17.31 -6.84
C GLU A 152 -20.66 -17.77 -6.81
N GLY A 153 -20.41 -18.85 -6.06
CA GLY A 153 -19.12 -19.50 -5.97
C GLY A 153 -18.43 -19.34 -4.61
N SER A 154 -17.19 -19.81 -4.54
CA SER A 154 -16.38 -19.73 -3.33
C SER A 154 -15.08 -18.99 -3.58
N VAL A 155 -14.60 -18.34 -2.55
CA VAL A 155 -13.32 -17.60 -2.48
C VAL A 155 -12.54 -18.10 -1.27
N THR A 156 -11.35 -17.58 -1.05
CA THR A 156 -10.56 -17.86 0.13
C THR A 156 -10.17 -16.55 0.83
N ARG A 157 -9.79 -16.62 2.12
CA ARG A 157 -9.26 -15.44 2.82
C ARG A 157 -8.02 -14.88 2.12
N LEU A 158 -7.15 -15.76 1.61
CA LEU A 158 -5.98 -15.34 0.84
C LEU A 158 -6.38 -14.55 -0.40
N SER A 159 -7.31 -15.07 -1.22
CA SER A 159 -7.73 -14.36 -2.43
C SER A 159 -8.40 -13.04 -2.12
N LEU A 160 -9.25 -12.96 -1.09
CA LEU A 160 -9.88 -11.70 -0.68
C LEU A 160 -8.84 -10.68 -0.22
N ALA A 161 -7.90 -11.07 0.65
CA ALA A 161 -6.86 -10.16 1.15
C ALA A 161 -5.92 -9.66 0.04
N THR A 162 -5.57 -10.50 -0.93
CA THR A 162 -4.77 -10.07 -2.10
C THR A 162 -5.59 -9.19 -3.04
N SER A 163 -6.90 -9.45 -3.17
CA SER A 163 -7.81 -8.62 -3.98
C SER A 163 -7.96 -7.21 -3.41
N VAL A 164 -7.90 -7.01 -2.10
CA VAL A 164 -7.90 -5.65 -1.50
C VAL A 164 -6.79 -4.80 -2.10
N ALA A 165 -5.55 -5.27 -2.05
CA ALA A 165 -4.41 -4.52 -2.58
C ALA A 165 -4.51 -4.32 -4.10
N ALA A 166 -4.86 -5.36 -4.83
CA ALA A 166 -4.99 -5.31 -6.29
C ALA A 166 -6.06 -4.30 -6.73
N HIS A 167 -7.25 -4.33 -6.12
CA HIS A 167 -8.35 -3.42 -6.39
C HIS A 167 -8.00 -1.96 -6.04
N CYS A 168 -7.38 -1.74 -4.88
CA CYS A 168 -6.93 -0.40 -4.51
C CYS A 168 -5.89 0.14 -5.50
N PHE A 169 -4.93 -0.67 -5.97
CA PHE A 169 -3.94 -0.20 -6.96
C PHE A 169 -4.54 0.05 -8.34
N ASP A 170 -5.55 -0.72 -8.77
CA ASP A 170 -6.27 -0.43 -10.02
C ASP A 170 -6.91 0.97 -9.97
N HIS A 171 -7.67 1.27 -8.92
CA HIS A 171 -8.28 2.57 -8.74
C HIS A 171 -7.27 3.69 -8.45
N TYR A 172 -6.18 3.40 -7.73
CA TYR A 172 -5.08 4.36 -7.55
C TYR A 172 -4.49 4.81 -8.89
N GLY A 173 -4.29 3.88 -9.83
CA GLY A 173 -3.80 4.20 -11.17
C GLY A 173 -4.73 5.17 -11.89
N GLN A 174 -6.05 4.96 -11.85
CA GLN A 174 -7.05 5.85 -12.40
C GLN A 174 -7.02 7.22 -11.71
N MET A 175 -6.99 7.27 -10.39
CA MET A 175 -6.92 8.50 -9.60
C MET A 175 -5.64 9.30 -9.89
N ALA A 176 -4.50 8.62 -10.08
CA ALA A 176 -3.24 9.26 -10.43
C ALA A 176 -3.33 9.99 -11.80
N VAL A 177 -4.04 9.40 -12.77
CA VAL A 177 -4.34 10.07 -14.05
C VAL A 177 -5.23 11.29 -13.83
N TYR A 178 -6.32 11.17 -13.05
CA TYR A 178 -7.23 12.29 -12.75
C TYR A 178 -6.51 13.45 -12.06
N LEU A 179 -5.60 13.17 -11.11
CA LEU A 179 -4.75 14.18 -10.49
C LEU A 179 -3.91 14.91 -11.54
N ARG A 180 -3.21 14.19 -12.41
CA ARG A 180 -2.36 14.79 -13.46
C ARG A 180 -3.16 15.61 -14.45
N MET A 181 -4.36 15.21 -14.82
CA MET A 181 -5.28 15.98 -15.65
C MET A 181 -5.70 17.30 -14.97
N ASN A 182 -5.65 17.36 -13.67
CA ASN A 182 -5.88 18.58 -12.87
C ASN A 182 -4.57 19.31 -12.47
N SER A 183 -3.44 19.01 -13.14
CA SER A 183 -2.12 19.61 -12.88
C SER A 183 -1.59 19.32 -11.46
N ILE A 184 -2.01 18.21 -10.86
CA ILE A 184 -1.57 17.76 -9.54
C ILE A 184 -0.65 16.55 -9.69
N VAL A 185 0.60 16.65 -9.21
CA VAL A 185 1.51 15.50 -9.15
C VAL A 185 1.04 14.57 -8.03
N PRO A 186 0.79 13.27 -8.29
CA PRO A 186 0.42 12.31 -7.24
C PRO A 186 1.47 12.29 -6.13
N PRO A 187 1.08 12.22 -4.83
CA PRO A 187 2.03 12.24 -3.71
C PRO A 187 3.15 11.20 -3.80
N ALA A 188 2.86 9.97 -4.20
CA ALA A 188 3.86 8.92 -4.38
C ALA A 188 4.83 9.13 -5.57
N SER A 189 4.64 10.20 -6.36
CA SER A 189 5.50 10.58 -7.49
C SER A 189 6.35 11.83 -7.22
N ARG A 190 6.41 12.29 -5.97
CA ARG A 190 7.16 13.47 -5.53
C ARG A 190 8.50 13.11 -4.91
#